data_efc0fae3ee1b315bdc803209a292f020
#
_entry.id   efc0fae3ee1b315bdc803209a292f020
#
_cell.length_a   1.000
_cell.length_b   1.000
_cell.length_c   1.000
_cell.angle_alpha   90.00
_cell.angle_beta   90.00
_cell.angle_gamma   90.00
#
_symmetry.space_group_name_H-M   'P 1'
#
loop_
_entity.id
_entity.type
_entity.pdbx_description
1 polymer ?
#
loop_
_entity_poly.entity_id
_entity_poly.type
_entity_poly.pdbx_seq_one_letter_code
_entity_poly.pdbx_strand_id
1 'polypeptide(L)'
;PPEWGFAASPLILGDRIIVEATFSCALNKTTGKEIWRSKVYKPAYGSPVSFQFKGRTYLATLKTDGLVILDAATGKTIAFQDWRTSFRTNSTTPVVIGNKIFISTGYRRGCALFEFTGSTLKQVYTNKNLSNHMNNSVVLGEYLYGFDGNTHQAGPKELVCMRLADGKVQWRVDGYRCGSLMAVQDRLLVLSETGNLVMGPAS
;
A
#
# COMPACT_ATOMS: atom_id res chain seq x y z
N PRO A 1 -16.16 13.70 0.48
CA PRO A 1 -15.38 12.63 1.10
C PRO A 1 -15.69 11.29 0.40
N PRO A 2 -14.85 10.25 0.55
CA PRO A 2 -15.22 8.91 0.18
C PRO A 2 -16.38 8.41 1.05
N GLU A 3 -17.03 7.33 0.63
CA GLU A 3 -18.27 6.82 1.26
C GLU A 3 -18.12 6.57 2.76
N TRP A 4 -16.95 6.07 3.20
CA TRP A 4 -16.66 5.79 4.62
C TRP A 4 -15.70 6.81 5.26
N GLY A 5 -15.63 8.04 4.73
CA GLY A 5 -14.78 9.09 5.26
C GLY A 5 -13.30 8.95 4.88
N PHE A 6 -12.43 9.73 5.53
CA PHE A 6 -10.99 9.68 5.34
C PHE A 6 -10.36 8.78 6.41
N ALA A 7 -9.68 7.71 6.00
CA ALA A 7 -9.10 6.69 6.89
C ALA A 7 -7.57 6.60 6.82
N ALA A 8 -6.93 7.38 5.94
CA ALA A 8 -5.49 7.38 5.81
C ALA A 8 -4.81 7.96 7.06
N SER A 9 -3.76 7.29 7.53
CA SER A 9 -2.92 7.81 8.60
C SER A 9 -2.04 8.95 8.07
N PRO A 10 -1.85 10.05 8.83
CA PRO A 10 -0.88 11.07 8.50
C PRO A 10 0.55 10.52 8.51
N LEU A 11 1.40 11.00 7.60
CA LEU A 11 2.81 10.66 7.55
C LEU A 11 3.65 11.84 8.03
N ILE A 12 4.49 11.63 9.05
CA ILE A 12 5.47 12.64 9.48
C ILE A 12 6.73 12.50 8.63
N LEU A 13 7.14 13.59 7.99
CA LEU A 13 8.32 13.66 7.14
C LEU A 13 9.13 14.93 7.47
N GLY A 14 10.13 14.76 8.34
CA GLY A 14 10.92 15.87 8.85
C GLY A 14 10.08 16.88 9.65
N ASP A 15 9.97 18.10 9.14
CA ASP A 15 9.17 19.20 9.70
C ASP A 15 7.72 19.24 9.18
N ARG A 16 7.31 18.25 8.39
CA ARG A 16 6.03 18.20 7.70
C ARG A 16 5.13 17.08 8.19
N ILE A 17 3.84 17.31 8.13
CA ILE A 17 2.80 16.27 8.20
C ILE A 17 2.15 16.17 6.83
N ILE A 18 2.20 14.99 6.23
CA ILE A 18 1.51 14.70 4.97
C ILE A 18 0.14 14.13 5.29
N VAL A 19 -0.89 14.74 4.77
CA VAL A 19 -2.30 14.34 4.97
C VAL A 19 -2.92 13.99 3.62
N GLU A 20 -3.67 12.90 3.61
CA GLU A 20 -4.40 12.40 2.45
C GLU A 20 -5.90 12.73 2.54
N ALA A 21 -6.39 13.40 1.51
CA ALA A 21 -7.81 13.71 1.34
C ALA A 21 -8.16 13.60 -0.17
N THR A 22 -9.00 14.49 -0.69
CA THR A 22 -9.19 14.67 -2.16
C THR A 22 -7.94 15.17 -2.86
N PHE A 23 -6.98 15.64 -2.10
CA PHE A 23 -5.61 16.00 -2.49
C PHE A 23 -4.68 15.48 -1.39
N SER A 24 -3.41 15.35 -1.70
CA SER A 24 -2.37 15.21 -0.68
C SER A 24 -1.87 16.60 -0.34
N CYS A 25 -1.67 16.89 0.94
CA CYS A 25 -1.09 18.17 1.36
C CYS A 25 0.00 17.97 2.40
N ALA A 26 0.98 18.88 2.41
CA ALA A 26 1.95 18.99 3.47
C ALA A 26 1.63 20.20 4.34
N LEU A 27 1.56 19.96 5.64
CA LEU A 27 1.43 21.00 6.65
C LEU A 27 2.73 21.07 7.46
N ASN A 28 3.09 22.27 7.90
CA ASN A 28 4.15 22.42 8.89
C ASN A 28 3.68 21.78 10.21
N LYS A 29 4.43 20.83 10.75
CA LYS A 29 4.01 20.03 11.91
C LYS A 29 3.86 20.83 13.20
N THR A 30 4.50 22.02 13.31
CA THR A 30 4.44 22.87 14.50
C THR A 30 3.35 23.91 14.39
N THR A 31 3.19 24.53 13.21
CA THR A 31 2.26 25.66 13.04
C THR A 31 0.93 25.27 12.38
N GLY A 32 0.84 24.07 11.78
CA GLY A 32 -0.32 23.63 10.99
C GLY A 32 -0.48 24.36 9.65
N LYS A 33 0.41 25.31 9.31
CA LYS A 33 0.31 26.04 8.04
C LYS A 33 0.59 25.12 6.85
N GLU A 34 -0.23 25.26 5.80
CA GLU A 34 -0.02 24.53 4.55
C GLU A 34 1.29 24.96 3.87
N ILE A 35 2.09 23.98 3.48
CA ILE A 35 3.34 24.17 2.73
C ILE A 35 3.07 23.99 1.24
N TRP A 36 2.36 22.91 0.90
CA TRP A 36 1.92 22.63 -0.46
C TRP A 36 0.68 21.76 -0.49
N ARG A 37 0.01 21.77 -1.64
CA ARG A 37 -1.14 20.93 -1.97
C ARG A 37 -0.97 20.36 -3.37
N SER A 38 -1.24 19.06 -3.56
CA SER A 38 -1.26 18.42 -4.86
C SER A 38 -2.49 18.82 -5.66
N LYS A 39 -2.54 18.40 -6.92
CA LYS A 39 -3.81 18.42 -7.66
C LYS A 39 -4.84 17.50 -6.98
N VAL A 40 -6.11 17.72 -7.31
CA VAL A 40 -7.23 16.92 -6.81
C VAL A 40 -7.19 15.52 -7.43
N TYR A 41 -7.40 14.51 -6.59
CA TYR A 41 -7.61 13.11 -6.96
C TYR A 41 -8.88 12.60 -6.27
N LYS A 42 -9.49 11.56 -6.81
CA LYS A 42 -10.53 10.84 -6.06
C LYS A 42 -9.89 10.16 -4.87
N PRO A 43 -10.37 10.44 -3.64
CA PRO A 43 -9.74 9.93 -2.43
C PRO A 43 -9.94 8.42 -2.29
N ALA A 44 -8.99 7.78 -1.62
CA ALA A 44 -9.03 6.39 -1.24
C ALA A 44 -8.71 6.27 0.27
N TYR A 45 -8.43 5.07 0.77
CA TYR A 45 -8.32 4.82 2.21
C TYR A 45 -6.90 4.48 2.67
N GLY A 46 -6.00 4.18 1.72
CA GLY A 46 -4.60 3.87 2.01
C GLY A 46 -3.79 5.08 2.45
N SER A 47 -2.80 4.87 3.29
CA SER A 47 -1.89 5.92 3.78
C SER A 47 -0.77 6.22 2.78
N PRO A 48 -0.19 7.42 2.78
CA PRO A 48 0.97 7.75 1.98
C PRO A 48 2.23 7.11 2.57
N VAL A 49 3.18 6.74 1.71
CA VAL A 49 4.49 6.24 2.08
C VAL A 49 5.57 7.07 1.40
N SER A 50 6.61 7.46 2.16
CA SER A 50 7.75 8.16 1.58
C SER A 50 8.86 7.20 1.17
N PHE A 51 9.60 7.56 0.12
CA PHE A 51 10.80 6.84 -0.31
C PHE A 51 11.82 7.76 -0.94
N GLN A 52 13.07 7.28 -0.94
CA GLN A 52 14.20 8.00 -1.55
C GLN A 52 14.55 7.41 -2.91
N PHE A 53 14.79 8.29 -3.88
CA PHE A 53 15.32 7.89 -5.17
C PHE A 53 16.25 9.00 -5.72
N LYS A 54 17.51 8.65 -6.00
CA LYS A 54 18.54 9.56 -6.51
C LYS A 54 18.62 10.89 -5.73
N GLY A 55 18.68 10.80 -4.41
CA GLY A 55 18.81 11.93 -3.50
C GLY A 55 17.55 12.79 -3.30
N ARG A 56 16.41 12.39 -3.87
CA ARG A 56 15.12 13.09 -3.71
C ARG A 56 14.12 12.22 -2.98
N THR A 57 13.25 12.86 -2.21
CA THR A 57 12.14 12.18 -1.50
C THR A 57 10.87 12.27 -2.32
N TYR A 58 10.21 11.16 -2.45
CA TYR A 58 8.92 11.01 -3.12
C TYR A 58 7.88 10.42 -2.17
N LEU A 59 6.62 10.59 -2.50
CA LEU A 59 5.49 9.96 -1.82
C LEU A 59 4.79 9.03 -2.81
N ALA A 60 4.51 7.80 -2.37
CA ALA A 60 3.63 6.87 -3.06
C ALA A 60 2.29 6.85 -2.33
N THR A 61 1.21 7.06 -3.05
CA THR A 61 -0.16 7.00 -2.50
C THR A 61 -1.10 6.30 -3.48
N LEU A 62 -1.93 5.40 -2.97
CA LEU A 62 -2.90 4.67 -3.78
C LEU A 62 -4.25 5.39 -3.67
N LYS A 63 -4.61 6.11 -4.71
CA LYS A 63 -5.89 6.82 -4.85
C LYS A 63 -6.94 5.90 -5.49
N THR A 64 -8.19 6.32 -5.52
CA THR A 64 -9.30 5.56 -6.14
C THR A 64 -8.99 5.14 -7.58
N ASP A 65 -8.41 6.03 -8.36
CA ASP A 65 -8.16 5.79 -9.79
C ASP A 65 -6.75 5.22 -10.07
N GLY A 66 -5.85 5.15 -9.06
CA GLY A 66 -4.53 4.59 -9.31
C GLY A 66 -3.44 4.98 -8.31
N LEU A 67 -2.25 4.45 -8.58
CA LEU A 67 -1.03 4.78 -7.86
C LEU A 67 -0.49 6.13 -8.33
N VAL A 68 -0.26 7.03 -7.39
CA VAL A 68 0.28 8.37 -7.63
C VAL A 68 1.63 8.49 -6.96
N ILE A 69 2.62 9.01 -7.69
CA ILE A 69 3.92 9.39 -7.12
C ILE A 69 4.00 10.91 -7.12
N LEU A 70 4.23 11.48 -5.94
CA LEU A 70 4.40 12.93 -5.74
C LEU A 70 5.84 13.23 -5.35
N ASP A 71 6.32 14.39 -5.76
CA ASP A 71 7.52 14.99 -5.18
C ASP A 71 7.19 15.48 -3.77
N ALA A 72 7.90 14.99 -2.76
CA ALA A 72 7.58 15.29 -1.36
C ALA A 72 7.89 16.73 -0.95
N ALA A 73 8.72 17.44 -1.72
CA ALA A 73 9.05 18.85 -1.44
C ALA A 73 7.96 19.80 -1.93
N THR A 74 7.29 19.46 -3.04
CA THR A 74 6.41 20.39 -3.79
C THR A 74 4.97 19.91 -3.96
N GLY A 75 4.67 18.61 -3.71
CA GLY A 75 3.36 18.01 -3.99
C GLY A 75 3.06 17.80 -5.49
N LYS A 76 4.03 18.10 -6.36
CA LYS A 76 3.88 17.90 -7.82
C LYS A 76 3.76 16.41 -8.14
N THR A 77 2.82 16.06 -8.99
CA THR A 77 2.71 14.68 -9.53
C THR A 77 3.87 14.41 -10.47
N ILE A 78 4.60 13.34 -10.19
CA ILE A 78 5.74 12.89 -11.00
C ILE A 78 5.34 11.72 -11.89
N ALA A 79 4.55 10.77 -11.36
CA ALA A 79 4.05 9.64 -12.13
C ALA A 79 2.65 9.24 -11.67
N PHE A 80 1.90 8.61 -12.58
CA PHE A 80 0.60 8.06 -12.32
C PHE A 80 0.45 6.73 -13.06
N GLN A 81 -0.11 5.73 -12.36
CA GLN A 81 -0.46 4.45 -12.92
C GLN A 81 -1.92 4.14 -12.64
N ASP A 82 -2.72 3.95 -13.68
CA ASP A 82 -4.13 3.55 -13.53
C ASP A 82 -4.22 2.21 -12.78
N TRP A 83 -5.04 2.20 -11.73
CA TRP A 83 -5.30 1.02 -10.91
C TRP A 83 -6.66 1.14 -10.23
N ARG A 84 -7.69 0.63 -10.89
CA ARG A 84 -9.08 0.76 -10.45
C ARG A 84 -9.67 -0.58 -10.06
N THR A 85 -10.59 -0.54 -9.11
CA THR A 85 -11.53 -1.64 -8.82
C THR A 85 -12.89 -1.32 -9.40
N SER A 86 -13.73 -2.34 -9.56
CA SER A 86 -15.14 -2.18 -9.93
C SER A 86 -15.93 -1.35 -8.90
N PHE A 87 -15.53 -1.42 -7.63
CA PHE A 87 -16.13 -0.65 -6.54
C PHE A 87 -15.48 0.71 -6.30
N ARG A 88 -14.47 1.07 -7.12
CA ARG A 88 -13.69 2.31 -6.97
C ARG A 88 -13.10 2.49 -5.57
N THR A 89 -12.67 1.39 -4.97
CA THR A 89 -12.15 1.34 -3.61
C THR A 89 -10.73 0.79 -3.60
N ASN A 90 -9.79 1.57 -3.12
CA ASN A 90 -8.42 1.16 -2.82
C ASN A 90 -8.17 1.47 -1.34
N SER A 91 -7.91 0.45 -0.52
CA SER A 91 -7.83 0.61 0.93
C SER A 91 -6.46 0.30 1.49
N THR A 92 -5.55 -0.22 0.68
CA THR A 92 -4.22 -0.62 1.12
C THR A 92 -3.20 0.48 0.93
N THR A 93 -2.22 0.50 1.81
CA THR A 93 -1.04 1.35 1.68
C THR A 93 -0.04 0.70 0.73
N PRO A 94 0.57 1.45 -0.21
CA PRO A 94 1.65 0.92 -1.04
C PRO A 94 2.81 0.40 -0.19
N VAL A 95 3.43 -0.71 -0.60
CA VAL A 95 4.66 -1.22 0.01
C VAL A 95 5.85 -0.81 -0.85
N VAL A 96 6.80 -0.10 -0.25
CA VAL A 96 7.97 0.43 -0.97
C VAL A 96 9.22 -0.33 -0.59
N ILE A 97 9.97 -0.78 -1.58
CA ILE A 97 11.24 -1.50 -1.44
C ILE A 97 12.26 -0.86 -2.38
N GLY A 98 13.09 0.02 -1.86
CA GLY A 98 13.99 0.83 -2.69
C GLY A 98 13.20 1.70 -3.66
N ASN A 99 13.37 1.47 -4.97
CA ASN A 99 12.59 2.13 -6.02
C ASN A 99 11.44 1.28 -6.55
N LYS A 100 11.17 0.13 -5.95
CA LYS A 100 10.04 -0.72 -6.31
C LYS A 100 8.85 -0.44 -5.41
N ILE A 101 7.68 -0.42 -5.99
CA ILE A 101 6.43 -0.09 -5.31
C ILE A 101 5.43 -1.20 -5.62
N PHE A 102 5.07 -1.94 -4.59
CA PHE A 102 4.04 -2.97 -4.66
C PHE A 102 2.70 -2.40 -4.23
N ILE A 103 1.66 -2.72 -4.98
CA ILE A 103 0.27 -2.43 -4.63
C ILE A 103 -0.59 -3.68 -4.78
N SER A 104 -1.59 -3.79 -3.93
CA SER A 104 -2.59 -4.84 -4.00
C SER A 104 -3.95 -4.27 -3.62
N THR A 105 -5.01 -4.81 -4.17
CA THR A 105 -6.37 -4.35 -3.89
C THR A 105 -7.34 -5.52 -3.91
N GLY A 106 -8.27 -5.51 -3.00
CA GLY A 106 -9.35 -6.48 -2.89
C GLY A 106 -10.24 -6.58 -4.14
N TYR A 107 -11.37 -7.23 -4.00
CA TYR A 107 -12.34 -7.44 -5.08
C TYR A 107 -11.77 -8.19 -6.29
N ARG A 108 -10.82 -9.10 -6.03
CA ARG A 108 -10.10 -9.87 -7.06
C ARG A 108 -9.39 -8.99 -8.11
N ARG A 109 -9.06 -7.74 -7.73
CA ARG A 109 -8.27 -6.86 -8.59
C ARG A 109 -6.85 -7.39 -8.71
N GLY A 110 -6.32 -7.97 -7.62
CA GLY A 110 -4.99 -8.52 -7.57
C GLY A 110 -3.93 -7.52 -7.14
N CYS A 111 -2.72 -7.75 -7.60
CA CYS A 111 -1.55 -6.96 -7.21
C CYS A 111 -0.64 -6.64 -8.40
N ALA A 112 0.24 -5.68 -8.21
CA ALA A 112 1.28 -5.33 -9.17
C ALA A 112 2.54 -4.82 -8.45
N LEU A 113 3.67 -5.03 -9.07
CA LEU A 113 4.94 -4.42 -8.72
C LEU A 113 5.36 -3.47 -9.84
N PHE A 114 5.69 -2.25 -9.47
CA PHE A 114 6.21 -1.23 -10.37
C PHE A 114 7.61 -0.82 -9.95
N GLU A 115 8.45 -0.49 -10.92
CA GLU A 115 9.74 0.14 -10.72
C GLU A 115 9.64 1.62 -11.07
N PHE A 116 9.97 2.49 -10.11
CA PHE A 116 10.04 3.92 -10.34
C PHE A 116 11.37 4.30 -10.97
N THR A 117 11.32 4.98 -12.11
CA THR A 117 12.49 5.36 -12.91
C THR A 117 12.97 6.80 -12.64
N GLY A 118 12.24 7.55 -11.82
CA GLY A 118 12.42 8.98 -11.55
C GLY A 118 11.38 9.87 -12.22
N SER A 119 10.67 9.37 -13.23
CA SER A 119 9.60 10.10 -13.93
C SER A 119 8.41 9.22 -14.32
N THR A 120 8.59 7.91 -14.35
CA THR A 120 7.56 6.94 -14.76
C THR A 120 7.53 5.73 -13.84
N LEU A 121 6.48 4.95 -13.93
CA LEU A 121 6.31 3.65 -13.28
C LEU A 121 6.35 2.57 -14.35
N LYS A 122 7.42 1.75 -14.35
CA LYS A 122 7.54 0.60 -15.23
C LYS A 122 6.96 -0.62 -14.53
N GLN A 123 5.97 -1.26 -15.14
CA GLN A 123 5.38 -2.48 -14.59
C GLN A 123 6.38 -3.63 -14.66
N VAL A 124 6.67 -4.25 -13.52
CA VAL A 124 7.47 -5.48 -13.41
C VAL A 124 6.56 -6.68 -13.62
N TYR A 125 5.46 -6.74 -12.87
CA TYR A 125 4.40 -7.72 -13.05
C TYR A 125 3.04 -7.17 -12.58
N THR A 126 1.98 -7.83 -13.04
CA THR A 126 0.63 -7.78 -12.47
C THR A 126 0.03 -9.17 -12.48
N ASN A 127 -0.67 -9.55 -11.41
CA ASN A 127 -1.35 -10.84 -11.31
C ASN A 127 -2.50 -10.77 -10.30
N LYS A 128 -3.19 -11.90 -10.10
CA LYS A 128 -4.28 -12.06 -9.14
C LYS A 128 -3.91 -12.96 -7.96
N ASN A 129 -2.62 -13.12 -7.70
CA ASN A 129 -2.12 -14.02 -6.66
C ASN A 129 -2.34 -13.49 -5.26
N LEU A 130 -2.55 -12.18 -5.11
CA LEU A 130 -2.81 -11.52 -3.84
C LEU A 130 -3.75 -10.33 -4.05
N SER A 131 -4.86 -10.31 -3.35
CA SER A 131 -5.86 -9.23 -3.38
C SER A 131 -6.14 -8.76 -1.96
N ASN A 132 -5.27 -7.90 -1.42
CA ASN A 132 -5.49 -7.33 -0.09
C ASN A 132 -6.73 -6.44 -0.09
N HIS A 133 -7.61 -6.60 0.88
CA HIS A 133 -8.81 -5.77 1.00
C HIS A 133 -8.56 -4.53 1.85
N MET A 134 -8.32 -4.70 3.14
CA MET A 134 -8.07 -3.60 4.09
C MET A 134 -6.70 -3.71 4.77
N ASN A 135 -6.07 -4.86 4.69
CA ASN A 135 -4.82 -5.16 5.36
C ASN A 135 -3.64 -4.98 4.42
N ASN A 136 -2.55 -4.48 4.92
CA ASN A 136 -1.34 -4.29 4.13
C ASN A 136 -0.51 -5.57 4.07
N SER A 137 0.27 -5.69 3.00
CA SER A 137 1.34 -6.68 2.92
C SER A 137 2.60 -6.20 3.63
N VAL A 138 3.44 -7.14 4.05
CA VAL A 138 4.79 -6.88 4.54
C VAL A 138 5.81 -7.61 3.70
N VAL A 139 7.03 -7.07 3.64
CA VAL A 139 8.16 -7.71 2.96
C VAL A 139 9.20 -8.11 3.97
N LEU A 140 9.69 -9.34 3.84
CA LEU A 140 10.78 -9.88 4.63
C LEU A 140 11.71 -10.69 3.71
N GLY A 141 12.94 -10.22 3.56
CA GLY A 141 13.88 -10.78 2.60
C GLY A 141 13.37 -10.65 1.15
N GLU A 142 13.32 -11.75 0.43
CA GLU A 142 12.85 -11.79 -0.96
C GLU A 142 11.35 -12.06 -1.11
N TYR A 143 10.63 -12.16 0.00
CA TYR A 143 9.23 -12.56 0.01
C TYR A 143 8.31 -11.45 0.51
N LEU A 144 7.12 -11.47 -0.03
CA LEU A 144 6.01 -10.62 0.35
C LEU A 144 4.91 -11.49 0.94
N TYR A 145 4.36 -11.05 2.06
CA TYR A 145 3.30 -11.73 2.81
C TYR A 145 2.09 -10.84 2.90
N GLY A 146 0.91 -11.40 2.70
CA GLY A 146 -0.34 -10.65 2.77
C GLY A 146 -1.55 -11.56 2.83
N PHE A 147 -2.69 -11.01 3.22
CA PHE A 147 -3.96 -11.72 3.19
C PHE A 147 -4.66 -11.51 1.86
N ASP A 148 -4.96 -12.63 1.18
CA ASP A 148 -5.78 -12.66 -0.04
C ASP A 148 -7.25 -12.85 0.34
N GLY A 149 -8.12 -11.98 -0.18
CA GLY A 149 -9.56 -12.07 0.03
C GLY A 149 -10.20 -10.81 0.56
N ASN A 150 -11.54 -10.79 0.56
CA ASN A 150 -12.34 -9.67 1.05
C ASN A 150 -13.01 -10.05 2.39
N THR A 151 -12.93 -9.15 3.37
CA THR A 151 -13.53 -9.35 4.70
C THR A 151 -15.04 -9.62 4.65
N HIS A 152 -15.77 -8.93 3.78
CA HIS A 152 -17.25 -8.97 3.73
C HIS A 152 -17.83 -9.89 2.66
N GLN A 153 -16.99 -10.56 1.87
CA GLN A 153 -17.45 -11.46 0.81
C GLN A 153 -17.14 -12.91 1.15
N ALA A 154 -17.98 -13.82 0.67
CA ALA A 154 -17.69 -15.23 0.68
C ALA A 154 -16.51 -15.55 -0.25
N GLY A 155 -15.76 -16.59 0.06
CA GLY A 155 -14.62 -17.06 -0.71
C GLY A 155 -13.38 -17.29 0.16
N PRO A 156 -12.30 -17.76 -0.45
CA PRO A 156 -11.04 -18.00 0.25
C PRO A 156 -10.51 -16.73 0.91
N LYS A 157 -9.95 -16.90 2.11
CA LYS A 157 -9.26 -15.88 2.89
C LYS A 157 -8.00 -16.50 3.44
N GLU A 158 -6.90 -16.30 2.72
CA GLU A 158 -5.66 -17.02 2.95
C GLU A 158 -4.52 -16.06 3.26
N LEU A 159 -3.63 -16.46 4.14
CA LEU A 159 -2.31 -15.87 4.24
C LEU A 159 -1.44 -16.41 3.09
N VAL A 160 -0.85 -15.53 2.34
CA VAL A 160 -0.09 -15.83 1.12
C VAL A 160 1.35 -15.39 1.29
N CYS A 161 2.29 -16.26 0.95
CA CYS A 161 3.68 -15.90 0.70
C CYS A 161 3.91 -15.87 -0.81
N MET A 162 4.53 -14.80 -1.27
CA MET A 162 4.78 -14.56 -2.68
C MET A 162 6.20 -14.06 -2.87
N ARG A 163 6.93 -14.58 -3.86
CA ARG A 163 8.24 -14.03 -4.19
C ARG A 163 8.07 -12.62 -4.78
N LEU A 164 8.77 -11.64 -4.19
CA LEU A 164 8.63 -10.23 -4.56
C LEU A 164 9.06 -9.96 -6.01
N ALA A 165 10.10 -10.65 -6.48
CA ALA A 165 10.71 -10.36 -7.78
C ALA A 165 9.78 -10.63 -8.97
N ASP A 166 8.94 -11.66 -8.90
CA ASP A 166 8.11 -12.12 -10.02
C ASP A 166 6.64 -12.39 -9.66
N GLY A 167 6.27 -12.20 -8.39
CA GLY A 167 4.91 -12.40 -7.92
C GLY A 167 4.44 -13.85 -7.89
N LYS A 168 5.35 -14.84 -7.91
CA LYS A 168 5.00 -16.26 -7.81
C LYS A 168 4.69 -16.64 -6.38
N VAL A 169 3.53 -17.28 -6.19
CA VAL A 169 3.13 -17.82 -4.89
C VAL A 169 4.08 -18.94 -4.49
N GLN A 170 4.54 -18.91 -3.26
CA GLN A 170 5.35 -19.95 -2.64
C GLN A 170 4.45 -20.89 -1.82
N TRP A 171 3.56 -20.31 -1.02
CA TRP A 171 2.58 -21.06 -0.26
C TRP A 171 1.34 -20.20 0.07
N ARG A 172 0.26 -20.87 0.44
CA ARG A 172 -0.98 -20.32 0.97
C ARG A 172 -1.39 -21.11 2.20
N VAL A 173 -1.90 -20.40 3.21
CA VAL A 173 -2.42 -21.02 4.44
C VAL A 173 -3.75 -20.37 4.78
N ASP A 174 -4.75 -21.19 5.02
CA ASP A 174 -6.05 -20.78 5.54
C ASP A 174 -6.10 -20.77 7.08
N GLY A 175 -7.26 -20.49 7.66
CA GLY A 175 -7.49 -20.52 9.11
C GLY A 175 -7.29 -19.17 9.81
N TYR A 176 -6.66 -18.19 9.18
CA TYR A 176 -6.49 -16.84 9.75
C TYR A 176 -7.54 -15.84 9.29
N ARG A 177 -8.29 -16.15 8.24
CA ARG A 177 -9.21 -15.25 7.54
C ARG A 177 -8.49 -14.00 7.04
N CYS A 178 -9.11 -12.80 7.13
CA CYS A 178 -8.45 -11.53 6.74
C CYS A 178 -7.82 -10.84 7.96
N GLY A 179 -6.84 -11.46 8.57
CA GLY A 179 -6.12 -10.93 9.73
C GLY A 179 -5.21 -9.74 9.41
N SER A 180 -4.36 -9.39 10.35
CA SER A 180 -3.27 -8.42 10.18
C SER A 180 -1.93 -9.10 10.40
N LEU A 181 -0.87 -8.56 9.79
CA LEU A 181 0.47 -9.12 9.95
C LEU A 181 1.53 -8.03 10.08
N MET A 182 2.60 -8.40 10.78
CA MET A 182 3.77 -7.58 10.97
C MET A 182 5.02 -8.46 10.81
N ALA A 183 6.08 -7.93 10.23
CA ALA A 183 7.39 -8.56 10.23
C ALA A 183 8.18 -8.08 11.43
N VAL A 184 8.75 -9.01 12.21
CA VAL A 184 9.58 -8.74 13.37
C VAL A 184 10.84 -9.58 13.25
N GLN A 185 11.97 -8.95 12.95
CA GLN A 185 13.22 -9.65 12.63
C GLN A 185 13.02 -10.64 11.46
N ASP A 186 13.21 -11.93 11.68
CA ASP A 186 13.06 -13.03 10.72
C ASP A 186 11.69 -13.73 10.85
N ARG A 187 10.74 -13.16 11.58
CA ARG A 187 9.46 -13.76 11.92
C ARG A 187 8.28 -12.95 11.44
N LEU A 188 7.18 -13.63 11.22
CA LEU A 188 5.87 -13.05 11.04
C LEU A 188 5.09 -13.12 12.34
N LEU A 189 4.53 -11.99 12.74
CA LEU A 189 3.52 -11.88 13.77
C LEU A 189 2.17 -11.72 13.06
N VAL A 190 1.27 -12.65 13.28
CA VAL A 190 -0.03 -12.73 12.61
C VAL A 190 -1.13 -12.63 13.64
N LEU A 191 -1.99 -11.63 13.52
CA LEU A 191 -3.23 -11.53 14.29
C LEU A 191 -4.38 -11.96 13.36
N SER A 192 -5.02 -13.08 13.68
CA SER A 192 -6.16 -13.55 12.90
C SER A 192 -7.41 -12.68 13.10
N GLU A 193 -8.36 -12.74 12.17
CA GLU A 193 -9.66 -12.06 12.30
C GLU A 193 -10.44 -12.52 13.55
N THR A 194 -10.15 -13.72 14.07
CA THR A 194 -10.76 -14.29 15.28
C THR A 194 -10.03 -13.95 16.57
N GLY A 195 -8.99 -13.13 16.53
CA GLY A 195 -8.25 -12.65 17.69
C GLY A 195 -7.08 -13.54 18.14
N ASN A 196 -6.73 -14.58 17.39
CA ASN A 196 -5.57 -15.41 17.68
C ASN A 196 -4.29 -14.71 17.24
N LEU A 197 -3.32 -14.58 18.13
CA LEU A 197 -2.00 -14.06 17.86
C LEU A 197 -1.00 -15.20 17.70
N VAL A 198 -0.38 -15.27 16.54
CA VAL A 198 0.60 -16.32 16.20
C VAL A 198 1.91 -15.69 15.75
N MET A 199 3.01 -16.25 16.20
CA MET A 199 4.35 -15.90 15.73
C MET A 199 5.01 -17.14 15.14
N GLY A 200 5.54 -17.02 13.95
CA GLY A 200 6.25 -18.12 13.26
C GLY A 200 7.40 -17.61 12.40
N PRO A 201 8.27 -18.53 11.91
CA PRO A 201 9.27 -18.17 10.93
C PRO A 201 8.60 -17.66 9.65
N ALA A 202 9.30 -16.83 8.90
CA ALA A 202 8.82 -16.30 7.64
C ALA A 202 9.08 -17.22 6.42
N SER A 203 9.76 -18.34 6.64
CA SER A 203 10.10 -19.35 5.61
C SER A 203 9.20 -20.57 5.70
#